data_b6a9485419fd75e975a9f128f45e92b3
#
_entry.id   b6a9485419fd75e975a9f128f45e92b3
#
_cell.length_a   1.000
_cell.length_b   1.000
_cell.length_c   1.000
_cell.angle_alpha   90.00
_cell.angle_beta   90.00
_cell.angle_gamma   90.00
#
_symmetry.space_group_name_H-M   'P 1'
#
loop_
_entity.id
_entity.type
_entity.pdbx_description
1 polymer ?
#
loop_
_entity_poly.entity_id
_entity_poly.type
_entity_poly.pdbx_seq_one_letter_code
_entity_poly.pdbx_strand_id
1 'polypeptide(L)'
;MKSFVTGLLLVLMVSALALAQRGSQQQKPAQVAAANPTDEQTLSVNVDLVNILFTVADKKGKFVTNLKKEDFKVFEDEKNQAITNFSSETDLPLTIALIIDTSGSIRDKLRFEQEAATEFFYSTLQRGKDKALIISFDSGVDLIQDYTDNPEKLADSVRKIRAGGGTSLYDAIYLAVTQKLAGQEGRRIAILITDGDDNSSRVSLTETLEAAQQNNVTIYAISTNSTAYFGSKEQERGDKTLRRFSDETGGKPFFPLKIQDLANSFLDIHDELRSQYQIGYRTSNPRMDGSFRRIRVDVSDKRFKARARAGYYMPKARATSQK
;
A
#
# COMPACT_ATOMS: atom_id res chain seq x y z
N MET A 1 52.39 33.46 31.67
CA MET A 1 52.94 33.04 32.98
C MET A 1 52.66 31.57 33.19
N LYS A 2 53.78 30.84 33.28
CA LYS A 2 54.02 29.55 33.97
C LYS A 2 53.14 28.37 33.54
N SER A 3 53.61 27.39 32.73
CA SER A 3 54.64 26.34 33.01
C SER A 3 54.18 25.34 34.04
N PHE A 4 54.15 24.06 33.73
CA PHE A 4 55.12 22.97 33.95
C PHE A 4 54.39 21.64 33.75
N VAL A 5 54.76 20.71 32.92
CA VAL A 5 55.91 19.80 32.86
C VAL A 5 55.60 18.39 33.44
N THR A 6 55.70 17.45 32.54
CA THR A 6 56.40 16.12 32.56
C THR A 6 56.05 15.06 33.60
N GLY A 7 55.97 13.82 33.11
CA GLY A 7 56.08 12.59 33.92
C GLY A 7 56.02 11.29 33.09
N LEU A 8 57.13 11.01 32.42
CA LEU A 8 57.48 9.70 31.79
C LEU A 8 57.90 8.74 32.87
N LEU A 9 57.41 7.48 32.86
CA LEU A 9 58.19 6.38 33.47
C LEU A 9 57.92 5.04 32.76
N LEU A 10 58.97 4.60 32.09
CA LEU A 10 59.22 3.29 31.50
C LEU A 10 59.78 2.36 32.55
N VAL A 11 59.28 1.12 32.70
CA VAL A 11 59.99 0.03 33.36
C VAL A 11 59.89 -1.24 32.60
N LEU A 12 61.01 -1.67 32.07
CA LEU A 12 61.41 -2.99 31.57
C LEU A 12 61.82 -3.91 32.71
N MET A 13 61.52 -5.20 32.66
CA MET A 13 62.37 -6.33 33.12
C MET A 13 61.65 -7.63 32.67
N VAL A 14 62.08 -8.42 31.78
CA VAL A 14 63.18 -9.37 31.53
C VAL A 14 63.26 -10.54 32.53
N SER A 15 63.23 -11.76 31.92
CA SER A 15 63.73 -13.10 32.26
C SER A 15 62.95 -13.98 33.23
N ALA A 16 62.64 -15.25 32.87
CA ALA A 16 63.56 -16.36 32.83
C ALA A 16 62.97 -17.61 32.19
N LEU A 17 63.80 -18.28 31.44
CA LEU A 17 63.64 -19.67 30.92
C LEU A 17 63.64 -20.72 32.04
N ALA A 18 62.78 -21.73 31.95
CA ALA A 18 63.02 -23.03 32.52
C ALA A 18 62.51 -24.14 31.61
N LEU A 19 63.44 -24.87 31.04
CA LEU A 19 63.20 -26.17 30.35
C LEU A 19 62.84 -27.24 31.38
N ALA A 20 61.82 -28.04 31.09
CA ALA A 20 61.74 -29.42 31.54
C ALA A 20 61.00 -30.25 30.47
N GLN A 21 61.80 -31.11 29.80
CA GLN A 21 61.31 -32.25 29.01
C GLN A 21 60.72 -33.31 29.94
N ARG A 22 59.57 -33.89 29.57
CA ARG A 22 59.34 -35.36 29.54
C ARG A 22 57.92 -35.72 29.19
N GLY A 23 57.82 -36.73 28.31
CA GLY A 23 56.69 -37.62 28.25
C GLY A 23 55.87 -37.57 26.94
N SER A 24 56.37 -38.23 25.92
CA SER A 24 55.60 -38.63 24.73
C SER A 24 54.49 -39.62 25.15
N GLN A 25 53.27 -39.24 25.07
CA GLN A 25 52.15 -40.17 24.87
C GLN A 25 51.42 -39.80 23.60
N GLN A 26 51.49 -40.68 22.62
CA GLN A 26 50.67 -40.66 21.41
C GLN A 26 49.19 -40.79 21.79
N GLN A 27 48.47 -39.72 21.73
CA GLN A 27 47.00 -39.77 21.68
C GLN A 27 46.57 -39.87 20.20
N LYS A 28 45.91 -40.99 19.92
CA LYS A 28 45.15 -41.27 18.71
C LYS A 28 44.26 -40.09 18.33
N PRO A 29 44.17 -39.65 17.05
CA PRO A 29 43.26 -38.59 16.69
C PRO A 29 41.84 -39.09 16.85
N ALA A 30 41.09 -38.38 17.68
CA ALA A 30 39.64 -38.52 17.74
C ALA A 30 39.04 -38.13 16.41
N GLN A 31 38.30 -39.05 15.81
CA GLN A 31 37.43 -38.77 14.67
C GLN A 31 36.50 -37.63 15.01
N VAL A 32 36.71 -36.48 14.39
CA VAL A 32 35.71 -35.40 14.40
C VAL A 32 34.51 -35.94 13.62
N ALA A 33 33.46 -36.25 14.36
CA ALA A 33 32.15 -36.53 13.77
C ALA A 33 31.82 -35.35 12.84
N ALA A 34 31.60 -35.65 11.57
CA ALA A 34 31.06 -34.67 10.61
C ALA A 34 29.78 -34.09 11.20
N ALA A 35 29.82 -32.81 11.51
CA ALA A 35 28.61 -32.06 11.83
C ALA A 35 27.68 -32.17 10.62
N ASN A 36 26.53 -32.75 10.85
CA ASN A 36 25.45 -32.73 9.85
C ASN A 36 25.23 -31.29 9.41
N PRO A 37 25.02 -31.06 8.10
CA PRO A 37 24.63 -29.72 7.65
C PRO A 37 23.36 -29.33 8.41
N THR A 38 23.46 -28.26 9.16
CA THR A 38 22.37 -27.58 9.78
C THR A 38 21.23 -27.49 8.79
N ASP A 39 20.07 -28.01 9.17
CA ASP A 39 18.79 -27.73 8.56
C ASP A 39 18.70 -26.21 8.33
N GLU A 40 18.94 -25.79 7.12
CA GLU A 40 18.42 -24.51 6.63
C GLU A 40 16.89 -24.63 6.76
N GLN A 41 16.36 -24.17 7.89
CA GLN A 41 14.95 -23.89 8.00
C GLN A 41 14.65 -22.83 6.94
N THR A 42 14.33 -23.30 5.74
CA THR A 42 13.70 -22.51 4.72
C THR A 42 12.43 -21.97 5.37
N LEU A 43 12.44 -20.69 5.74
CA LEU A 43 11.23 -19.97 6.12
C LEU A 43 10.26 -20.08 4.94
N SER A 44 9.44 -21.11 4.97
CA SER A 44 8.29 -21.20 4.08
C SER A 44 7.37 -20.04 4.44
N VAL A 45 7.51 -18.93 3.70
CA VAL A 45 6.51 -17.86 3.75
C VAL A 45 5.18 -18.55 3.47
N ASN A 46 4.28 -18.51 4.44
CA ASN A 46 2.96 -19.13 4.37
C ASN A 46 2.16 -18.37 3.29
N VAL A 47 2.36 -18.70 2.03
CA VAL A 47 1.73 -18.09 0.85
C VAL A 47 0.23 -18.40 0.80
N ASP A 48 -0.23 -19.31 1.66
CA ASP A 48 -1.61 -19.81 1.68
C ASP A 48 -2.58 -18.86 2.39
N LEU A 49 -2.11 -17.88 3.16
CA LEU A 49 -2.97 -16.96 3.89
C LEU A 49 -3.32 -15.74 3.04
N VAL A 50 -4.56 -15.65 2.66
CA VAL A 50 -5.12 -14.50 1.93
C VAL A 50 -5.83 -13.57 2.91
N ASN A 51 -5.39 -12.32 2.98
CA ASN A 51 -6.03 -11.28 3.78
C ASN A 51 -6.86 -10.37 2.87
N ILE A 52 -8.10 -10.11 3.27
CA ILE A 52 -9.05 -9.24 2.59
C ILE A 52 -9.43 -8.11 3.55
N LEU A 53 -9.21 -6.87 3.12
CA LEU A 53 -9.83 -5.69 3.72
C LEU A 53 -11.10 -5.37 2.95
N PHE A 54 -12.17 -5.04 3.65
CA PHE A 54 -13.45 -4.71 3.02
C PHE A 54 -14.30 -3.84 3.93
N THR A 55 -15.24 -3.14 3.35
CA THR A 55 -16.25 -2.35 4.06
C THR A 55 -17.62 -2.96 3.88
N VAL A 56 -18.51 -2.69 4.82
CA VAL A 56 -19.92 -3.04 4.73
C VAL A 56 -20.75 -1.78 4.87
N ALA A 57 -21.71 -1.58 3.96
CA ALA A 57 -22.61 -0.47 4.01
C ALA A 57 -24.07 -0.91 3.82
N ASP A 58 -25.00 -0.13 4.35
CA ASP A 58 -26.41 -0.26 4.08
C ASP A 58 -26.79 0.35 2.70
N LYS A 59 -28.07 0.25 2.34
CA LYS A 59 -28.58 0.80 1.07
C LYS A 59 -28.49 2.34 0.96
N LYS A 60 -28.27 3.03 2.08
CA LYS A 60 -28.07 4.49 2.14
C LYS A 60 -26.58 4.88 2.11
N GLY A 61 -25.68 3.88 2.06
CA GLY A 61 -24.23 4.09 2.06
C GLY A 61 -23.63 4.26 3.46
N LYS A 62 -24.41 4.11 4.54
CA LYS A 62 -23.90 4.20 5.90
C LYS A 62 -23.11 2.95 6.25
N PHE A 63 -21.89 3.11 6.77
CA PHE A 63 -21.06 2.00 7.18
C PHE A 63 -21.65 1.26 8.39
N VAL A 64 -21.51 -0.08 8.36
CA VAL A 64 -21.94 -1.01 9.39
C VAL A 64 -20.70 -1.64 9.97
N THR A 65 -20.40 -1.41 11.25
CA THR A 65 -19.13 -1.79 11.91
C THR A 65 -19.29 -2.80 13.05
N ASN A 66 -20.50 -3.29 13.30
CA ASN A 66 -20.85 -4.15 14.43
C ASN A 66 -21.17 -5.60 14.04
N LEU A 67 -20.79 -6.02 12.82
CA LEU A 67 -20.97 -7.40 12.35
C LEU A 67 -19.89 -8.32 12.91
N LYS A 68 -20.22 -9.61 13.00
CA LYS A 68 -19.34 -10.66 13.51
C LYS A 68 -18.88 -11.58 12.37
N LYS A 69 -17.89 -12.43 12.65
CA LYS A 69 -17.37 -13.40 11.69
C LYS A 69 -18.45 -14.25 11.04
N GLU A 70 -19.45 -14.66 11.81
CA GLU A 70 -20.55 -15.55 11.41
C GLU A 70 -21.49 -14.89 10.38
N ASP A 71 -21.45 -13.55 10.30
CA ASP A 71 -22.27 -12.79 9.34
C ASP A 71 -21.69 -12.83 7.93
N PHE A 72 -20.49 -13.40 7.73
CA PHE A 72 -19.77 -13.36 6.48
C PHE A 72 -19.54 -14.73 5.86
N LYS A 73 -19.56 -14.77 4.52
CA LYS A 73 -19.07 -15.89 3.71
C LYS A 73 -18.07 -15.34 2.70
N VAL A 74 -16.93 -16.04 2.54
CA VAL A 74 -15.90 -15.68 1.58
C VAL A 74 -15.84 -16.74 0.49
N PHE A 75 -15.75 -16.29 -0.75
CA PHE A 75 -15.61 -17.15 -1.91
C PHE A 75 -14.34 -16.75 -2.68
N GLU A 76 -13.58 -17.76 -3.10
CA GLU A 76 -12.49 -17.65 -4.05
C GLU A 76 -12.83 -18.50 -5.26
N ASP A 77 -12.88 -17.92 -6.46
CA ASP A 77 -13.31 -18.59 -7.70
C ASP A 77 -14.61 -19.40 -7.50
N GLU A 78 -15.61 -18.76 -6.88
CA GLU A 78 -16.92 -19.30 -6.50
C GLU A 78 -16.90 -20.47 -5.48
N LYS A 79 -15.73 -20.83 -4.95
CA LYS A 79 -15.62 -21.85 -3.90
C LYS A 79 -15.59 -21.18 -2.52
N ASN A 80 -16.46 -21.65 -1.62
CA ASN A 80 -16.50 -21.16 -0.24
C ASN A 80 -15.18 -21.46 0.48
N GLN A 81 -14.63 -20.45 1.17
CA GLN A 81 -13.40 -20.54 1.94
C GLN A 81 -13.70 -20.44 3.44
N ALA A 82 -12.97 -21.22 4.24
CA ALA A 82 -13.10 -21.16 5.69
C ALA A 82 -12.35 -19.93 6.24
N ILE A 83 -13.09 -19.03 6.90
CA ILE A 83 -12.49 -17.85 7.54
C ILE A 83 -11.66 -18.32 8.75
N THR A 84 -10.35 -18.06 8.71
CA THR A 84 -9.42 -18.39 9.81
C THR A 84 -9.24 -17.22 10.78
N ASN A 85 -9.20 -16.00 10.24
CA ASN A 85 -8.97 -14.78 11.00
C ASN A 85 -10.06 -13.76 10.70
N PHE A 86 -10.47 -13.01 11.71
CA PHE A 86 -11.45 -11.94 11.59
C PHE A 86 -11.12 -10.79 12.55
N SER A 87 -11.23 -9.56 12.05
CA SER A 87 -11.19 -8.35 12.86
C SER A 87 -12.23 -7.36 12.34
N SER A 88 -12.98 -6.76 13.27
CA SER A 88 -13.93 -5.68 13.00
C SER A 88 -13.31 -4.29 13.14
N GLU A 89 -12.09 -4.22 13.66
CA GLU A 89 -11.32 -2.99 13.81
C GLU A 89 -9.94 -3.21 13.21
N THR A 90 -9.57 -2.38 12.26
CA THR A 90 -8.24 -2.45 11.69
C THR A 90 -7.42 -1.28 12.22
N ASP A 91 -6.60 -1.57 13.22
CA ASP A 91 -5.62 -0.60 13.74
C ASP A 91 -4.31 -0.58 12.93
N LEU A 92 -4.34 -1.11 11.72
CA LEU A 92 -3.21 -1.13 10.81
C LEU A 92 -2.85 0.30 10.35
N PRO A 93 -1.56 0.64 10.34
CA PRO A 93 -1.11 1.93 9.84
C PRO A 93 -1.51 2.14 8.38
N LEU A 94 -1.75 3.40 8.01
CA LEU A 94 -2.03 3.82 6.64
C LEU A 94 -0.75 4.31 5.98
N THR A 95 -0.49 3.84 4.76
CA THR A 95 0.45 4.46 3.83
C THR A 95 -0.34 4.99 2.64
N ILE A 96 -0.45 6.31 2.54
CA ILE A 96 -1.29 7.01 1.56
C ILE A 96 -0.43 7.66 0.50
N ALA A 97 -0.69 7.38 -0.79
CA ALA A 97 -0.21 8.16 -1.91
C ALA A 97 -1.37 9.03 -2.43
N LEU A 98 -1.27 10.34 -2.26
CA LEU A 98 -2.16 11.28 -2.92
C LEU A 98 -1.60 11.59 -4.30
N ILE A 99 -2.36 11.31 -5.34
CA ILE A 99 -1.98 11.46 -6.76
C ILE A 99 -2.89 12.51 -7.37
N ILE A 100 -2.32 13.66 -7.69
CA ILE A 100 -3.06 14.86 -8.12
C ILE A 100 -2.76 15.12 -9.59
N ASP A 101 -3.81 15.21 -10.37
CA ASP A 101 -3.77 15.71 -11.74
C ASP A 101 -3.38 17.19 -11.72
N THR A 102 -2.42 17.54 -12.55
CA THR A 102 -1.98 18.94 -12.74
C THR A 102 -2.05 19.35 -14.21
N SER A 103 -2.78 18.61 -15.03
CA SER A 103 -2.98 18.93 -16.45
C SER A 103 -3.66 20.29 -16.66
N GLY A 104 -3.64 20.76 -17.89
CA GLY A 104 -4.19 22.09 -18.22
C GLY A 104 -5.69 22.22 -17.92
N SER A 105 -6.45 21.13 -17.95
CA SER A 105 -7.92 21.09 -17.73
C SER A 105 -8.35 21.42 -16.30
N ILE A 106 -7.44 21.20 -15.29
CA ILE A 106 -7.81 21.39 -13.87
C ILE A 106 -7.47 22.78 -13.32
N ARG A 107 -6.90 23.68 -14.11
CA ARG A 107 -6.36 24.98 -13.63
C ARG A 107 -7.33 25.75 -12.74
N ASP A 108 -8.59 25.82 -13.11
CA ASP A 108 -9.62 26.55 -12.37
C ASP A 108 -10.11 25.79 -11.13
N LYS A 109 -9.81 24.50 -11.03
CA LYS A 109 -10.23 23.59 -9.96
C LYS A 109 -9.13 23.37 -8.92
N LEU A 110 -7.87 23.54 -9.30
CA LEU A 110 -6.68 23.20 -8.50
C LEU A 110 -6.73 23.77 -7.08
N ARG A 111 -7.23 24.98 -6.90
CA ARG A 111 -7.35 25.58 -5.57
C ARG A 111 -8.26 24.78 -4.64
N PHE A 112 -9.42 24.33 -5.14
CA PHE A 112 -10.36 23.52 -4.36
C PHE A 112 -9.78 22.15 -4.03
N GLU A 113 -9.02 21.56 -4.97
CA GLU A 113 -8.31 20.30 -4.76
C GLU A 113 -7.25 20.44 -3.66
N GLN A 114 -6.48 21.53 -3.69
CA GLN A 114 -5.47 21.83 -2.69
C GLN A 114 -6.07 22.06 -1.30
N GLU A 115 -7.19 22.79 -1.21
CA GLU A 115 -7.90 23.03 0.06
C GLU A 115 -8.45 21.73 0.62
N ALA A 116 -9.16 20.92 -0.19
CA ALA A 116 -9.72 19.65 0.23
C ALA A 116 -8.66 18.60 0.63
N ALA A 117 -7.57 18.50 -0.13
CA ALA A 117 -6.45 17.61 0.19
C ALA A 117 -5.75 18.02 1.49
N THR A 118 -5.62 19.33 1.73
CA THR A 118 -5.05 19.85 2.97
C THR A 118 -5.89 19.44 4.17
N GLU A 119 -7.21 19.64 4.12
CA GLU A 119 -8.13 19.25 5.19
C GLU A 119 -8.13 17.74 5.43
N PHE A 120 -8.08 16.95 4.35
CA PHE A 120 -7.99 15.49 4.45
C PHE A 120 -6.76 15.04 5.23
N PHE A 121 -5.57 15.60 4.99
CA PHE A 121 -4.38 15.23 5.73
C PHE A 121 -4.48 15.55 7.22
N TYR A 122 -5.03 16.71 7.57
CA TYR A 122 -5.22 17.08 8.98
C TYR A 122 -6.23 16.19 9.70
N SER A 123 -7.30 15.77 9.02
CA SER A 123 -8.36 14.95 9.62
C SER A 123 -8.01 13.46 9.68
N THR A 124 -7.18 12.96 8.75
CA THR A 124 -7.00 11.51 8.55
C THR A 124 -5.71 10.98 9.16
N LEU A 125 -4.59 11.70 9.05
CA LEU A 125 -3.29 11.19 9.45
C LEU A 125 -3.10 11.18 10.97
N GLN A 126 -2.76 10.02 11.49
CA GLN A 126 -2.32 9.84 12.87
C GLN A 126 -0.79 9.86 12.91
N ARG A 127 -0.20 10.92 13.50
CA ARG A 127 1.25 11.05 13.64
C ARG A 127 1.86 9.86 14.38
N GLY A 128 3.04 9.43 13.93
CA GLY A 128 3.74 8.27 14.50
C GLY A 128 3.16 6.91 14.07
N LYS A 129 2.03 6.88 13.35
CA LYS A 129 1.38 5.66 12.88
C LYS A 129 1.17 5.66 11.37
N ASP A 130 0.50 6.68 10.85
CA ASP A 130 0.19 6.81 9.43
C ASP A 130 1.25 7.66 8.72
N LYS A 131 1.42 7.47 7.43
CA LYS A 131 2.27 8.31 6.59
C LYS A 131 1.64 8.53 5.21
N ALA A 132 1.96 9.67 4.62
CA ALA A 132 1.53 9.99 3.27
C ALA A 132 2.65 10.57 2.43
N LEU A 133 2.49 10.47 1.12
CA LEU A 133 3.30 11.12 0.09
C LEU A 133 2.39 11.78 -0.93
N ILE A 134 2.95 12.69 -1.74
CA ILE A 134 2.21 13.40 -2.78
C ILE A 134 2.94 13.24 -4.11
N ILE A 135 2.22 12.80 -5.11
CA ILE A 135 2.63 12.73 -6.51
C ILE A 135 1.73 13.66 -7.29
N SER A 136 2.31 14.49 -8.16
CA SER A 136 1.57 15.21 -9.18
C SER A 136 1.90 14.65 -10.55
N PHE A 137 0.99 14.80 -11.49
CA PHE A 137 1.23 14.41 -12.87
C PHE A 137 0.58 15.37 -13.84
N ASP A 138 1.32 15.61 -14.93
CA ASP A 138 0.86 16.24 -16.16
C ASP A 138 1.38 15.42 -17.34
N SER A 139 2.20 15.96 -18.24
CA SER A 139 2.94 15.19 -19.26
C SER A 139 4.06 14.34 -18.66
N GLY A 140 4.41 14.55 -17.40
CA GLY A 140 5.37 13.80 -16.58
C GLY A 140 4.79 13.45 -15.22
N VAL A 141 5.60 12.80 -14.38
CA VAL A 141 5.22 12.40 -13.02
C VAL A 141 6.25 12.90 -12.04
N ASP A 142 5.83 13.70 -11.07
CA ASP A 142 6.68 14.32 -10.07
C ASP A 142 6.33 13.90 -8.64
N LEU A 143 7.36 13.52 -7.86
CA LEU A 143 7.22 13.32 -6.43
C LEU A 143 7.34 14.68 -5.72
N ILE A 144 6.20 15.26 -5.35
CA ILE A 144 6.12 16.58 -4.71
C ILE A 144 6.55 16.53 -3.24
N GLN A 145 6.13 15.49 -2.52
CA GLN A 145 6.49 15.25 -1.13
C GLN A 145 6.66 13.74 -0.91
N ASP A 146 7.83 13.35 -0.44
CA ASP A 146 8.06 11.97 -0.02
C ASP A 146 7.45 11.72 1.37
N TYR A 147 7.50 10.48 1.85
CA TYR A 147 6.81 10.05 3.07
C TYR A 147 6.99 10.99 4.25
N THR A 148 5.90 11.35 4.86
CA THR A 148 5.85 12.08 6.13
C THR A 148 4.54 11.77 6.86
N ASP A 149 4.58 11.80 8.18
CA ASP A 149 3.42 11.74 9.07
C ASP A 149 2.95 13.13 9.51
N ASN A 150 3.59 14.17 8.98
CA ASN A 150 3.33 15.57 9.33
C ASN A 150 2.37 16.22 8.35
N PRO A 151 1.08 16.49 8.75
CA PRO A 151 0.10 17.10 7.88
C PRO A 151 0.48 18.50 7.38
N GLU A 152 1.22 19.29 8.18
CA GLU A 152 1.65 20.64 7.79
C GLU A 152 2.60 20.58 6.58
N LYS A 153 3.58 19.65 6.59
CA LYS A 153 4.49 19.47 5.46
C LYS A 153 3.75 19.07 4.18
N LEU A 154 2.77 18.19 4.30
CA LEU A 154 1.92 17.78 3.18
C LEU A 154 1.11 18.96 2.65
N ALA A 155 0.45 19.71 3.54
CA ALA A 155 -0.33 20.90 3.18
C ALA A 155 0.51 21.95 2.46
N ASP A 156 1.72 22.23 2.96
CA ASP A 156 2.64 23.18 2.33
C ASP A 156 3.11 22.73 0.95
N SER A 157 3.26 21.42 0.77
CA SER A 157 3.66 20.83 -0.51
C SER A 157 2.52 20.87 -1.52
N VAL A 158 1.29 20.54 -1.12
CA VAL A 158 0.09 20.65 -1.97
C VAL A 158 -0.10 22.07 -2.48
N ARG A 159 0.06 23.10 -1.63
CA ARG A 159 -0.10 24.51 -2.02
C ARG A 159 0.91 25.00 -3.06
N LYS A 160 2.04 24.30 -3.22
CA LYS A 160 3.08 24.65 -4.21
C LYS A 160 2.80 24.07 -5.60
N ILE A 161 1.88 23.12 -5.74
CA ILE A 161 1.52 22.51 -7.00
C ILE A 161 0.98 23.56 -7.98
N ARG A 162 1.31 23.41 -9.26
CA ARG A 162 0.87 24.29 -10.34
C ARG A 162 0.32 23.46 -11.48
N ALA A 163 -0.69 23.99 -12.17
CA ALA A 163 -1.30 23.31 -13.31
C ALA A 163 -0.60 23.65 -14.63
N GLY A 164 -0.47 22.64 -15.51
CA GLY A 164 0.07 22.77 -16.87
C GLY A 164 0.33 21.39 -17.49
N GLY A 165 0.51 21.31 -18.80
CA GLY A 165 0.91 20.09 -19.48
C GLY A 165 -0.23 19.15 -19.92
N GLY A 166 0.15 17.91 -20.33
CA GLY A 166 -0.73 16.82 -20.72
C GLY A 166 -1.23 15.99 -19.53
N THR A 167 -1.48 14.67 -19.72
CA THR A 167 -2.04 13.81 -18.67
C THR A 167 -1.43 12.41 -18.75
N SER A 168 -0.52 12.07 -17.81
CA SER A 168 0.13 10.77 -17.67
C SER A 168 -0.41 10.01 -16.45
N LEU A 169 -1.72 9.79 -16.43
CA LEU A 169 -2.44 9.19 -15.28
C LEU A 169 -1.94 7.78 -14.96
N TYR A 170 -1.83 6.92 -15.97
CA TYR A 170 -1.44 5.51 -15.72
C TYR A 170 0.01 5.41 -15.28
N ASP A 171 0.93 6.22 -15.83
CA ASP A 171 2.33 6.26 -15.39
C ASP A 171 2.43 6.70 -13.92
N ALA A 172 1.62 7.69 -13.49
CA ALA A 172 1.59 8.16 -12.11
C ALA A 172 1.10 7.10 -11.13
N ILE A 173 0.00 6.42 -11.46
CA ILE A 173 -0.53 5.32 -10.65
C ILE A 173 0.48 4.17 -10.62
N TYR A 174 1.06 3.79 -11.77
CA TYR A 174 2.03 2.71 -11.87
C TYR A 174 3.27 2.96 -11.00
N LEU A 175 3.83 4.17 -11.05
CA LEU A 175 4.93 4.59 -10.20
C LEU A 175 4.54 4.51 -8.71
N ALA A 176 3.38 5.04 -8.35
CA ALA A 176 2.90 5.01 -6.97
C ALA A 176 2.77 3.56 -6.44
N VAL A 177 2.14 2.66 -7.21
CA VAL A 177 1.86 1.29 -6.74
C VAL A 177 3.07 0.37 -6.77
N THR A 178 4.02 0.57 -7.70
CA THR A 178 5.19 -0.31 -7.86
C THR A 178 6.42 0.17 -7.11
N GLN A 179 6.62 1.49 -6.98
CA GLN A 179 7.85 2.03 -6.40
C GLN A 179 7.64 2.65 -5.02
N LYS A 180 6.45 3.21 -4.76
CA LYS A 180 6.19 3.88 -3.50
C LYS A 180 5.38 3.01 -2.52
N LEU A 181 4.27 2.44 -2.93
CA LEU A 181 3.41 1.67 -2.04
C LEU A 181 3.80 0.19 -1.94
N ALA A 182 4.52 -0.35 -2.93
CA ALA A 182 5.01 -1.73 -2.91
C ALA A 182 5.86 -2.00 -1.66
N GLY A 183 5.61 -3.12 -0.98
CA GLY A 183 6.38 -3.54 0.20
C GLY A 183 6.16 -2.70 1.45
N GLN A 184 5.34 -1.65 1.41
CA GLN A 184 5.03 -0.88 2.62
C GLN A 184 4.15 -1.69 3.58
N GLU A 185 4.38 -1.51 4.87
CA GLU A 185 3.59 -2.15 5.91
C GLU A 185 2.20 -1.51 6.04
N GLY A 186 1.26 -2.26 6.61
CA GLY A 186 -0.10 -1.79 6.84
C GLY A 186 -0.95 -1.70 5.57
N ARG A 187 -1.87 -0.74 5.54
CA ARG A 187 -2.81 -0.53 4.44
C ARG A 187 -2.25 0.46 3.43
N ARG A 188 -2.15 0.03 2.19
CA ARG A 188 -1.61 0.81 1.07
C ARG A 188 -2.75 1.41 0.27
N ILE A 189 -2.82 2.71 0.27
CA ILE A 189 -3.92 3.49 -0.29
C ILE A 189 -3.39 4.47 -1.34
N ALA A 190 -3.96 4.45 -2.53
CA ALA A 190 -3.80 5.51 -3.51
C ALA A 190 -5.10 6.30 -3.61
N ILE A 191 -5.03 7.62 -3.53
CA ILE A 191 -6.16 8.52 -3.71
C ILE A 191 -5.87 9.35 -4.96
N LEU A 192 -6.71 9.20 -5.97
CA LEU A 192 -6.61 9.90 -7.24
C LEU A 192 -7.53 11.12 -7.25
N ILE A 193 -7.04 12.26 -7.71
CA ILE A 193 -7.84 13.44 -8.02
C ILE A 193 -7.56 13.77 -9.48
N THR A 194 -8.51 13.50 -10.38
CA THR A 194 -8.34 13.63 -11.85
C THR A 194 -9.69 13.54 -12.56
N ASP A 195 -9.76 13.99 -13.80
CA ASP A 195 -10.92 13.75 -14.68
C ASP A 195 -10.92 12.32 -15.30
N GLY A 196 -9.85 11.56 -15.08
CA GLY A 196 -9.73 10.17 -15.53
C GLY A 196 -9.26 10.01 -16.97
N ASP A 197 -8.95 11.10 -17.65
CA ASP A 197 -8.37 11.06 -18.99
C ASP A 197 -6.88 10.69 -18.92
N ASP A 198 -6.38 10.05 -19.97
CA ASP A 198 -4.97 9.71 -20.13
C ASP A 198 -4.59 9.84 -21.61
N ASN A 199 -3.56 10.63 -21.88
CA ASN A 199 -3.12 10.87 -23.24
C ASN A 199 -1.60 10.80 -23.44
N SER A 200 -0.84 10.60 -22.36
CA SER A 200 0.62 10.70 -22.39
C SER A 200 1.34 9.53 -21.73
N SER A 201 0.62 8.61 -21.07
CA SER A 201 1.24 7.46 -20.38
C SER A 201 1.85 6.45 -21.36
N ARG A 202 2.91 5.79 -20.90
CA ARG A 202 3.61 4.70 -21.59
C ARG A 202 3.05 3.35 -21.21
N VAL A 203 2.57 3.21 -19.97
CA VAL A 203 1.92 1.98 -19.50
C VAL A 203 0.42 2.01 -19.80
N SER A 204 -0.18 0.84 -19.94
CA SER A 204 -1.61 0.71 -20.18
C SER A 204 -2.43 0.69 -18.89
N LEU A 205 -3.73 0.99 -18.99
CA LEU A 205 -4.69 0.81 -17.92
C LEU A 205 -4.62 -0.60 -17.30
N THR A 206 -4.50 -1.64 -18.13
CA THR A 206 -4.50 -3.03 -17.67
C THR A 206 -3.23 -3.33 -16.87
N GLU A 207 -2.05 -2.97 -17.36
CA GLU A 207 -0.78 -3.14 -16.65
C GLU A 207 -0.77 -2.39 -15.31
N THR A 208 -1.31 -1.18 -15.29
CA THR A 208 -1.41 -0.37 -14.08
C THR A 208 -2.32 -1.00 -13.04
N LEU A 209 -3.47 -1.53 -13.48
CA LEU A 209 -4.43 -2.20 -12.60
C LEU A 209 -3.86 -3.51 -12.03
N GLU A 210 -3.22 -4.32 -12.87
CA GLU A 210 -2.53 -5.54 -12.43
C GLU A 210 -1.44 -5.22 -11.40
N ALA A 211 -0.65 -4.18 -11.63
CA ALA A 211 0.37 -3.74 -10.68
C ALA A 211 -0.24 -3.32 -9.33
N ALA A 212 -1.37 -2.60 -9.33
CA ALA A 212 -2.07 -2.22 -8.11
C ALA A 212 -2.57 -3.45 -7.32
N GLN A 213 -3.16 -4.42 -8.02
CA GLN A 213 -3.67 -5.66 -7.43
C GLN A 213 -2.53 -6.55 -6.89
N GLN A 214 -1.42 -6.69 -7.63
CA GLN A 214 -0.24 -7.45 -7.19
C GLN A 214 0.40 -6.85 -5.94
N ASN A 215 0.40 -5.53 -5.80
CA ASN A 215 0.93 -4.82 -4.64
C ASN A 215 -0.09 -4.58 -3.54
N ASN A 216 -1.31 -5.13 -3.65
CA ASN A 216 -2.41 -4.97 -2.68
C ASN A 216 -2.67 -3.50 -2.34
N VAL A 217 -2.73 -2.63 -3.34
CA VAL A 217 -3.05 -1.21 -3.19
C VAL A 217 -4.53 -0.99 -3.46
N THR A 218 -5.23 -0.37 -2.52
CA THR A 218 -6.61 0.06 -2.70
C THR A 218 -6.62 1.46 -3.32
N ILE A 219 -7.39 1.65 -4.40
CA ILE A 219 -7.46 2.91 -5.12
C ILE A 219 -8.82 3.57 -4.88
N TYR A 220 -8.81 4.76 -4.31
CA TYR A 220 -9.95 5.68 -4.28
C TYR A 220 -9.78 6.71 -5.37
N ALA A 221 -10.82 7.00 -6.11
CA ALA A 221 -10.76 7.99 -7.18
C ALA A 221 -11.82 9.08 -6.97
N ILE A 222 -11.42 10.32 -7.04
CA ILE A 222 -12.31 11.47 -6.98
C ILE A 222 -12.27 12.15 -8.35
N SER A 223 -13.40 12.09 -9.07
CA SER A 223 -13.52 12.72 -10.38
C SER A 223 -13.61 14.24 -10.25
N THR A 224 -12.83 14.93 -11.06
CA THR A 224 -12.90 16.38 -11.21
C THR A 224 -13.82 16.81 -12.37
N ASN A 225 -14.49 15.84 -13.02
CA ASN A 225 -15.47 16.13 -14.06
C ASN A 225 -16.69 16.88 -13.46
N SER A 226 -17.06 17.97 -14.09
CA SER A 226 -18.27 18.71 -13.70
C SER A 226 -19.48 18.10 -14.41
N THR A 227 -20.48 17.69 -13.64
CA THR A 227 -21.74 17.14 -14.18
C THR A 227 -22.72 18.20 -14.67
N ALA A 228 -22.32 19.48 -14.69
CA ALA A 228 -23.20 20.62 -15.01
C ALA A 228 -23.73 20.64 -16.45
N TYR A 229 -23.13 19.85 -17.36
CA TYR A 229 -23.60 19.65 -18.73
C TYR A 229 -23.54 18.17 -19.08
N PHE A 230 -24.46 17.69 -19.94
CA PHE A 230 -24.46 16.34 -20.51
C PHE A 230 -23.03 15.96 -20.89
N GLY A 231 -22.48 14.96 -20.18
CA GLY A 231 -21.06 14.60 -20.23
C GLY A 231 -20.60 14.33 -21.67
N SER A 232 -19.44 14.83 -22.02
CA SER A 232 -18.80 14.44 -23.27
C SER A 232 -18.45 12.95 -23.23
N LYS A 233 -18.26 12.32 -24.41
CA LYS A 233 -17.78 10.93 -24.48
C LYS A 233 -16.44 10.74 -23.75
N GLU A 234 -15.63 11.78 -23.68
CA GLU A 234 -14.36 11.80 -22.96
C GLU A 234 -14.58 11.72 -21.44
N GLN A 235 -15.50 12.53 -20.89
CA GLN A 235 -15.87 12.46 -19.47
C GLN A 235 -16.43 11.09 -19.09
N GLU A 236 -17.31 10.51 -19.90
CA GLU A 236 -17.83 9.16 -19.67
C GLU A 236 -16.72 8.10 -19.67
N ARG A 237 -15.72 8.25 -20.55
CA ARG A 237 -14.56 7.35 -20.62
C ARG A 237 -13.68 7.50 -19.38
N GLY A 238 -13.37 8.74 -18.99
CA GLY A 238 -12.60 9.05 -17.78
C GLY A 238 -13.30 8.48 -16.54
N ASP A 239 -14.57 8.77 -16.33
CA ASP A 239 -15.35 8.24 -15.20
C ASP A 239 -15.39 6.71 -15.18
N LYS A 240 -15.48 6.05 -16.34
CA LYS A 240 -15.41 4.58 -16.45
C LYS A 240 -14.03 4.05 -16.03
N THR A 241 -12.97 4.75 -16.40
CA THR A 241 -11.60 4.43 -16.00
C THR A 241 -11.45 4.52 -14.47
N LEU A 242 -11.93 5.60 -13.85
CA LEU A 242 -11.88 5.80 -12.41
C LEU A 242 -12.69 4.74 -11.65
N ARG A 243 -13.89 4.40 -12.14
CA ARG A 243 -14.69 3.29 -11.58
C ARG A 243 -13.91 1.99 -11.61
N ARG A 244 -13.29 1.67 -12.74
CA ARG A 244 -12.56 0.43 -12.92
C ARG A 244 -11.39 0.32 -11.93
N PHE A 245 -10.57 1.35 -11.78
CA PHE A 245 -9.49 1.37 -10.79
C PHE A 245 -10.00 1.14 -9.36
N SER A 246 -11.05 1.84 -8.98
CA SER A 246 -11.58 1.75 -7.63
C SER A 246 -12.27 0.40 -7.37
N ASP A 247 -13.20 -0.01 -8.23
CA ASP A 247 -14.00 -1.22 -8.02
C ASP A 247 -13.13 -2.48 -8.00
N GLU A 248 -12.13 -2.58 -8.88
CA GLU A 248 -11.29 -3.76 -8.99
C GLU A 248 -10.24 -3.86 -7.86
N THR A 249 -9.89 -2.74 -7.21
CA THR A 249 -8.95 -2.71 -6.08
C THR A 249 -9.62 -2.65 -4.71
N GLY A 250 -10.96 -2.58 -4.66
CA GLY A 250 -11.75 -2.55 -3.42
C GLY A 250 -11.97 -1.17 -2.82
N GLY A 251 -11.58 -0.13 -3.52
CA GLY A 251 -11.88 1.26 -3.17
C GLY A 251 -13.25 1.72 -3.68
N LYS A 252 -13.46 3.03 -3.72
CA LYS A 252 -14.70 3.67 -4.15
C LYS A 252 -14.41 4.85 -5.07
N PRO A 253 -15.11 4.96 -6.22
CA PRO A 253 -15.07 6.16 -7.03
C PRO A 253 -16.08 7.20 -6.50
N PHE A 254 -15.70 8.47 -6.54
CA PHE A 254 -16.52 9.61 -6.15
C PHE A 254 -16.70 10.53 -7.35
N PHE A 255 -17.92 10.99 -7.55
CA PHE A 255 -18.30 11.88 -8.65
C PHE A 255 -19.03 13.10 -8.09
N PRO A 256 -18.31 14.05 -7.47
CA PRO A 256 -18.94 15.23 -6.88
C PRO A 256 -19.62 16.08 -7.98
N LEU A 257 -20.83 16.54 -7.72
CA LEU A 257 -21.60 17.36 -8.68
C LEU A 257 -20.95 18.73 -8.88
N LYS A 258 -20.29 19.22 -7.85
CA LYS A 258 -19.57 20.50 -7.86
C LYS A 258 -18.20 20.30 -7.28
N ILE A 259 -17.23 21.05 -7.76
CA ILE A 259 -15.86 20.98 -7.26
C ILE A 259 -15.76 21.29 -5.76
N GLN A 260 -16.67 22.13 -5.25
CA GLN A 260 -16.75 22.44 -3.82
C GLN A 260 -17.13 21.22 -2.95
N ASP A 261 -17.73 20.18 -3.55
CA ASP A 261 -18.11 18.95 -2.85
C ASP A 261 -16.95 17.95 -2.74
N LEU A 262 -15.75 18.29 -3.23
CA LEU A 262 -14.55 17.47 -3.09
C LEU A 262 -14.22 17.12 -1.64
N ALA A 263 -14.38 18.07 -0.73
CA ALA A 263 -14.16 17.86 0.70
C ALA A 263 -15.06 16.73 1.27
N ASN A 264 -16.31 16.63 0.82
CA ASN A 264 -17.22 15.56 1.23
C ASN A 264 -16.71 14.18 0.77
N SER A 265 -16.12 14.09 -0.43
CA SER A 265 -15.52 12.85 -0.93
C SER A 265 -14.34 12.40 -0.07
N PHE A 266 -13.53 13.34 0.40
CA PHE A 266 -12.43 13.04 1.32
C PHE A 266 -12.91 12.62 2.72
N LEU A 267 -13.97 13.25 3.25
CA LEU A 267 -14.60 12.82 4.50
C LEU A 267 -15.16 11.40 4.39
N ASP A 268 -15.83 11.08 3.30
CA ASP A 268 -16.31 9.73 3.02
C ASP A 268 -15.14 8.71 2.98
N ILE A 269 -13.99 9.07 2.37
CA ILE A 269 -12.80 8.22 2.37
C ILE A 269 -12.26 8.05 3.79
N HIS A 270 -12.16 9.14 4.57
CA HIS A 270 -11.75 9.08 5.98
C HIS A 270 -12.60 8.09 6.77
N ASP A 271 -13.93 8.25 6.72
CA ASP A 271 -14.88 7.41 7.45
C ASP A 271 -14.76 5.94 6.99
N GLU A 272 -14.59 5.71 5.70
CA GLU A 272 -14.41 4.37 5.17
C GLU A 272 -13.11 3.72 5.66
N LEU A 273 -12.00 4.46 5.65
CA LEU A 273 -10.72 3.95 6.13
C LEU A 273 -10.75 3.58 7.63
N ARG A 274 -11.69 4.12 8.40
CA ARG A 274 -11.88 3.80 9.83
C ARG A 274 -12.98 2.74 10.07
N SER A 275 -13.68 2.29 9.01
CA SER A 275 -14.84 1.38 9.10
C SER A 275 -14.59 0.03 8.41
N GLN A 276 -13.35 -0.38 8.21
CA GLN A 276 -13.02 -1.61 7.50
C GLN A 276 -13.00 -2.83 8.40
N TYR A 277 -13.40 -3.96 7.83
CA TYR A 277 -13.18 -5.30 8.37
C TYR A 277 -11.97 -5.95 7.71
N GLN A 278 -11.37 -6.88 8.42
CA GLN A 278 -10.35 -7.77 7.88
C GLN A 278 -10.77 -9.23 8.04
N ILE A 279 -10.69 -9.98 6.97
CA ILE A 279 -10.83 -11.45 6.96
C ILE A 279 -9.55 -12.07 6.44
N GLY A 280 -9.08 -13.11 7.12
CA GLY A 280 -8.04 -14.01 6.65
C GLY A 280 -8.60 -15.40 6.38
N TYR A 281 -8.20 -16.03 5.29
CA TYR A 281 -8.51 -17.42 4.98
C TYR A 281 -7.33 -18.12 4.31
N ARG A 282 -7.25 -19.43 4.43
CA ARG A 282 -6.30 -20.25 3.66
C ARG A 282 -6.94 -20.67 2.36
N THR A 283 -6.27 -20.36 1.24
CA THR A 283 -6.82 -20.74 -0.08
C THR A 283 -6.93 -22.26 -0.23
N SER A 284 -8.06 -22.70 -0.76
CA SER A 284 -8.25 -24.12 -1.14
C SER A 284 -7.53 -24.49 -2.45
N ASN A 285 -6.91 -23.52 -3.14
CA ASN A 285 -6.14 -23.71 -4.35
C ASN A 285 -4.73 -23.13 -4.19
N PRO A 286 -3.78 -23.87 -3.60
CA PRO A 286 -2.44 -23.38 -3.27
C PRO A 286 -1.48 -23.30 -4.47
N ARG A 287 -1.94 -23.50 -5.70
CA ARG A 287 -1.07 -23.47 -6.90
C ARG A 287 -0.47 -22.09 -7.09
N MET A 288 0.85 -22.02 -7.02
CA MET A 288 1.64 -20.79 -7.25
C MET A 288 1.87 -20.56 -8.75
N ASP A 289 0.81 -20.28 -9.49
CA ASP A 289 0.78 -20.24 -10.97
C ASP A 289 0.74 -18.81 -11.54
N GLY A 290 0.66 -17.80 -10.67
CA GLY A 290 0.54 -16.40 -11.08
C GLY A 290 -0.85 -16.03 -11.62
N SER A 291 -1.84 -16.93 -11.49
CA SER A 291 -3.20 -16.66 -11.98
C SER A 291 -3.94 -15.68 -11.07
N PHE A 292 -4.88 -14.94 -11.65
CA PHE A 292 -5.81 -14.10 -10.91
C PHE A 292 -6.88 -14.96 -10.25
N ARG A 293 -7.14 -14.75 -8.96
CA ARG A 293 -8.15 -15.41 -8.14
C ARG A 293 -9.24 -14.40 -7.80
N ARG A 294 -10.45 -14.66 -8.20
CA ARG A 294 -11.60 -13.79 -7.88
C ARG A 294 -12.02 -13.96 -6.44
N ILE A 295 -12.30 -12.84 -5.77
CA ILE A 295 -12.79 -12.82 -4.39
C ILE A 295 -14.21 -12.26 -4.37
N ARG A 296 -15.06 -12.86 -3.54
CA ARG A 296 -16.36 -12.31 -3.19
C ARG A 296 -16.61 -12.50 -1.71
N VAL A 297 -17.05 -11.42 -1.06
CA VAL A 297 -17.48 -11.44 0.35
C VAL A 297 -18.97 -11.19 0.38
N ASP A 298 -19.72 -12.14 0.90
CA ASP A 298 -21.17 -12.05 1.09
C ASP A 298 -21.49 -11.77 2.55
N VAL A 299 -22.47 -10.90 2.79
CA VAL A 299 -23.06 -10.64 4.10
C VAL A 299 -24.37 -11.39 4.21
N SER A 300 -24.61 -12.07 5.33
CA SER A 300 -25.83 -12.87 5.55
C SER A 300 -27.09 -12.02 5.50
N ASP A 301 -27.04 -10.80 6.02
CA ASP A 301 -28.15 -9.85 5.96
C ASP A 301 -28.14 -9.08 4.62
N LYS A 302 -29.15 -9.34 3.79
CA LYS A 302 -29.29 -8.73 2.45
C LYS A 302 -29.57 -7.21 2.46
N ARG A 303 -29.76 -6.62 3.62
CA ARG A 303 -29.85 -5.16 3.77
C ARG A 303 -28.49 -4.50 3.58
N PHE A 304 -27.42 -5.26 3.79
CA PHE A 304 -26.05 -4.80 3.74
C PHE A 304 -25.32 -5.33 2.52
N LYS A 305 -24.32 -4.62 2.06
CA LYS A 305 -23.43 -5.01 0.96
C LYS A 305 -21.98 -4.86 1.38
N ALA A 306 -21.21 -5.92 1.22
CA ALA A 306 -19.76 -5.86 1.36
C ALA A 306 -19.12 -5.34 0.07
N ARG A 307 -18.04 -4.56 0.20
CA ARG A 307 -17.18 -4.13 -0.89
C ARG A 307 -15.74 -4.49 -0.54
N ALA A 308 -15.16 -5.35 -1.35
CA ALA A 308 -13.80 -5.85 -1.28
C ALA A 308 -13.13 -5.70 -2.65
N ARG A 309 -11.82 -5.90 -2.71
CA ARG A 309 -11.14 -6.04 -4.01
C ARG A 309 -11.72 -7.20 -4.82
N ALA A 310 -11.72 -7.07 -6.15
CA ALA A 310 -12.26 -8.10 -7.05
C ALA A 310 -11.49 -9.41 -7.00
N GLY A 311 -10.23 -9.38 -6.60
CA GLY A 311 -9.38 -10.57 -6.49
C GLY A 311 -7.93 -10.22 -6.17
N TYR A 312 -7.05 -11.19 -6.40
CA TYR A 312 -5.61 -11.05 -6.23
C TYR A 312 -4.85 -11.95 -7.20
N TYR A 313 -3.60 -11.63 -7.46
CA TYR A 313 -2.71 -12.51 -8.22
C TYR A 313 -1.97 -13.45 -7.28
N MET A 314 -2.08 -14.75 -7.52
CA MET A 314 -1.29 -15.73 -6.81
C MET A 314 0.20 -15.55 -7.17
N PRO A 315 1.15 -15.56 -6.22
CA PRO A 315 2.55 -15.52 -6.57
C PRO A 315 2.95 -16.65 -7.51
N LYS A 316 3.90 -16.41 -8.41
CA LYS A 316 4.52 -17.48 -9.18
C LYS A 316 5.58 -18.17 -8.32
N ALA A 317 5.60 -19.51 -8.34
CA ALA A 317 6.71 -20.26 -7.76
C ALA A 317 8.03 -19.76 -8.36
N ARG A 318 9.00 -19.42 -7.51
CA ARG A 318 10.35 -19.10 -8.00
C ARG A 318 10.92 -20.36 -8.62
N ALA A 319 11.31 -20.28 -9.89
CA ALA A 319 12.13 -21.34 -10.50
C ALA A 319 13.40 -21.48 -9.67
N THR A 320 13.55 -22.60 -8.99
CA THR A 320 14.81 -22.96 -8.33
C THR A 320 15.83 -23.12 -9.45
N SER A 321 16.72 -22.16 -9.62
CA SER A 321 17.87 -22.32 -10.49
C SER A 321 18.74 -23.43 -9.87
N GLN A 322 18.59 -24.66 -10.34
CA GLN A 322 19.59 -25.68 -10.13
C GLN A 322 20.89 -25.19 -10.80
N LYS A 323 21.89 -24.86 -9.97
CA LYS A 323 23.27 -24.73 -10.39
C LYS A 323 23.94 -26.08 -10.28
#